data_946ee52dab6bd5c99a92ce4a6dc4543f
#
_entry.id   946ee52dab6bd5c99a92ce4a6dc4543f
#
_cell.length_a   1.000
_cell.length_b   1.000
_cell.length_c   1.000
_cell.angle_alpha   90.00
_cell.angle_beta   90.00
_cell.angle_gamma   90.00
#
_symmetry.space_group_name_H-M   'P 1'
#
loop_
_entity.id
_entity.type
_entity.pdbx_description
1 polymer ?
#
loop_
_entity_poly.entity_id
_entity_poly.type
_entity_poly.pdbx_seq_one_letter_code
_entity_poly.pdbx_strand_id
1 'polypeptide(L)'
;MERTVFLNGDFMPEGEAKVPIFDRGLLFADSVYEGFGILDSQIVDYEYHMNRLDRSLGELDMPWPMSRDDLLVAMMTLIEANKAVEGFLYLQVTRGSRDRSYLYDDDYQPTVFAFT
;
A
#
# COMPACT_ATOMS: atom_id res chain seq x y z
N MET A 1 19.56 7.51 8.13
CA MET A 1 19.52 7.13 6.70
C MET A 1 18.09 7.09 6.22
N GLU A 2 17.85 7.70 5.08
CA GLU A 2 16.51 7.81 4.52
C GLU A 2 16.06 6.47 3.91
N ARG A 3 14.82 6.06 4.21
CA ARG A 3 14.27 4.82 3.64
C ARG A 3 13.84 5.02 2.20
N THR A 4 13.89 3.94 1.42
CA THR A 4 13.20 3.85 0.15
C THR A 4 11.77 3.41 0.45
N VAL A 5 10.79 4.08 -0.17
CA VAL A 5 9.37 3.74 -0.06
C VAL A 5 8.78 3.50 -1.44
N PHE A 6 7.62 2.86 -1.47
CA PHE A 6 6.87 2.59 -2.69
C PHE A 6 5.61 3.44 -2.70
N LEU A 7 5.36 4.13 -3.80
CA LEU A 7 4.15 4.94 -3.96
C LEU A 7 3.68 4.87 -5.42
N ASN A 8 2.48 4.35 -5.63
CA ASN A 8 1.80 4.31 -6.94
C ASN A 8 2.66 3.77 -8.08
N GLY A 9 3.43 2.72 -7.82
CA GLY A 9 4.26 2.06 -8.84
C GLY A 9 5.71 2.50 -8.85
N ASP A 10 6.08 3.55 -8.12
CA ASP A 10 7.43 4.10 -8.11
C ASP A 10 8.11 3.92 -6.75
N PHE A 11 9.42 3.74 -6.78
CA PHE A 11 10.26 3.72 -5.59
C PHE A 11 10.97 5.06 -5.46
N MET A 12 11.01 5.59 -4.24
CA MET A 12 11.59 6.91 -3.99
C MET A 12 12.05 7.04 -2.55
N PRO A 13 12.92 8.01 -2.23
CA PRO A 13 13.23 8.33 -0.84
C PRO A 13 11.98 8.78 -0.09
N GLU A 14 11.87 8.42 1.19
CA GLU A 14 10.67 8.72 1.97
C GLU A 14 10.29 10.21 2.00
N GLY A 15 11.28 11.09 1.96
CA GLY A 15 11.02 12.53 1.96
C GLY A 15 10.37 13.06 0.68
N GLU A 16 10.40 12.29 -0.39
CA GLU A 16 9.79 12.66 -1.67
C GLU A 16 8.40 12.06 -1.86
N ALA A 17 8.01 11.12 -1.02
CA ALA A 17 6.71 10.45 -1.13
C ALA A 17 5.60 11.34 -0.57
N LYS A 18 4.69 11.75 -1.43
CA LYS A 18 3.60 12.67 -1.08
C LYS A 18 2.30 12.21 -1.74
N VAL A 19 1.20 12.36 -1.03
CA VAL A 19 -0.13 12.14 -1.59
C VAL A 19 -0.92 13.45 -1.54
N PRO A 20 -1.85 13.66 -2.48
CA PRO A 20 -2.68 14.87 -2.45
C PRO A 20 -3.52 14.94 -1.17
N ILE A 21 -3.78 16.16 -0.69
CA ILE A 21 -4.62 16.35 0.49
C ILE A 21 -6.08 15.94 0.24
N PHE A 22 -6.49 15.78 -1.01
CA PHE A 22 -7.82 15.30 -1.39
C PHE A 22 -7.90 13.77 -1.51
N ASP A 23 -6.88 13.07 -1.06
CA ASP A 23 -6.94 11.61 -1.00
C ASP A 23 -8.02 11.19 0.00
N ARG A 24 -8.93 10.31 -0.42
CA ARG A 24 -10.04 9.86 0.43
C ARG A 24 -9.56 9.08 1.65
N GLY A 25 -8.40 8.47 1.58
CA GLY A 25 -7.79 7.83 2.74
C GLY A 25 -7.50 8.81 3.85
N LEU A 26 -7.10 10.05 3.49
CA LEU A 26 -6.84 11.11 4.45
C LEU A 26 -8.14 11.76 4.95
N LEU A 27 -9.06 12.09 4.02
CA LEU A 27 -10.25 12.86 4.36
C LEU A 27 -11.35 12.03 5.02
N PHE A 28 -11.48 10.75 4.66
CA PHE A 28 -12.60 9.91 5.08
C PHE A 28 -12.17 8.57 5.68
N ALA A 29 -10.89 8.33 5.84
CA ALA A 29 -10.36 7.02 6.21
C ALA A 29 -10.82 5.92 5.23
N ASP A 30 -11.06 6.27 3.97
CA ASP A 30 -11.54 5.37 2.92
C ASP A 30 -10.35 4.58 2.37
N SER A 31 -9.89 3.62 3.17
CA SER A 31 -8.66 2.88 2.89
C SER A 31 -8.63 1.56 3.64
N VAL A 32 -7.75 0.68 3.21
CA VAL A 32 -7.46 -0.59 3.86
C VAL A 32 -5.94 -0.74 3.97
N TYR A 33 -5.47 -1.52 4.93
CA TYR A 33 -4.04 -1.75 5.10
C TYR A 33 -3.75 -3.18 5.55
N GLU A 34 -2.50 -3.60 5.35
CA GLU A 34 -1.94 -4.81 5.91
C GLU A 34 -0.56 -4.52 6.47
N GLY A 35 -0.25 -5.14 7.60
CA GLY A 35 1.07 -5.09 8.20
C GLY A 35 1.69 -6.47 8.17
N PHE A 36 2.88 -6.60 7.56
CA PHE A 36 3.56 -7.88 7.39
C PHE A 36 4.79 -7.91 8.29
N GLY A 37 4.99 -9.03 8.99
CA GLY A 37 6.27 -9.27 9.63
C GLY A 37 7.35 -9.58 8.60
N ILE A 38 8.55 -9.11 8.86
CA ILE A 38 9.74 -9.47 8.09
C ILE A 38 10.64 -10.29 9.00
N LEU A 39 11.03 -11.48 8.56
CA LEU A 39 11.94 -12.34 9.28
C LEU A 39 12.88 -12.97 8.27
N ASP A 40 14.18 -12.86 8.53
CA ASP A 40 15.22 -13.36 7.63
C ASP A 40 15.03 -12.83 6.20
N SER A 41 14.70 -11.54 6.09
CA SER A 41 14.44 -10.83 4.82
C SER A 41 13.29 -11.44 4.00
N GLN A 42 12.39 -12.18 4.66
CA GLN A 42 11.21 -12.78 4.03
C GLN A 42 9.95 -12.27 4.68
N ILE A 43 8.86 -12.22 3.90
CA ILE A 43 7.54 -11.82 4.39
C ILE A 43 6.90 -13.00 5.11
N VAL A 44 6.44 -12.76 6.34
CA VAL A 44 5.79 -13.79 7.17
C VAL A 44 4.29 -13.80 6.83
N ASP A 45 3.73 -15.00 6.65
CA ASP A 45 2.28 -15.22 6.42
C ASP A 45 1.73 -14.43 5.22
N TYR A 46 2.49 -14.38 4.14
CA TYR A 46 2.13 -13.61 2.95
C TYR A 46 0.71 -13.93 2.46
N GLU A 47 0.40 -15.21 2.25
CA GLU A 47 -0.91 -15.60 1.69
C GLU A 47 -2.07 -15.21 2.61
N TYR A 48 -1.90 -15.38 3.92
CA TYR A 48 -2.91 -14.99 4.90
C TYR A 48 -3.22 -13.49 4.80
N HIS A 49 -2.20 -12.65 4.76
CA HIS A 49 -2.35 -11.20 4.67
C HIS A 49 -2.96 -10.77 3.35
N MET A 50 -2.53 -11.38 2.24
CA MET A 50 -3.05 -11.00 0.92
C MET A 50 -4.51 -11.44 0.75
N ASN A 51 -4.91 -12.57 1.31
CA ASN A 51 -6.30 -12.99 1.31
C ASN A 51 -7.16 -12.06 2.16
N ARG A 52 -6.64 -11.58 3.29
CA ARG A 52 -7.35 -10.60 4.11
C ARG A 52 -7.44 -9.24 3.41
N LEU A 53 -6.39 -8.84 2.70
CA LEU A 53 -6.42 -7.62 1.88
C LEU A 53 -7.49 -7.71 0.79
N ASP A 54 -7.60 -8.86 0.13
CA ASP A 54 -8.63 -9.10 -0.88
C ASP A 54 -10.03 -8.93 -0.28
N ARG A 55 -10.25 -9.52 0.88
CA ARG A 55 -11.52 -9.37 1.59
C ARG A 55 -11.80 -7.91 1.95
N SER A 56 -10.81 -7.20 2.47
CA SER A 56 -10.96 -5.79 2.87
C SER A 56 -11.28 -4.89 1.68
N LEU A 57 -10.59 -5.08 0.56
CA LEU A 57 -10.88 -4.35 -0.69
C LEU A 57 -12.29 -4.63 -1.16
N GLY A 58 -12.71 -5.90 -1.14
CA GLY A 58 -14.06 -6.30 -1.55
C GLY A 58 -15.16 -5.67 -0.69
N GLU A 59 -14.94 -5.56 0.61
CA GLU A 59 -15.92 -4.96 1.52
C GLU A 59 -16.10 -3.46 1.29
N LEU A 60 -15.09 -2.78 0.76
CA LEU A 60 -15.18 -1.35 0.42
C LEU A 60 -15.45 -1.13 -1.07
N ASP A 61 -15.69 -2.18 -1.83
CA ASP A 61 -15.85 -2.11 -3.29
C ASP A 61 -14.69 -1.35 -3.96
N MET A 62 -13.47 -1.61 -3.50
CA MET A 62 -12.27 -1.03 -4.09
C MET A 62 -11.57 -2.05 -4.97
N PRO A 63 -11.15 -1.65 -6.17
CA PRO A 63 -10.36 -2.55 -7.00
C PRO A 63 -8.95 -2.73 -6.45
N TRP A 64 -8.28 -3.82 -6.84
CA TRP A 64 -6.85 -3.96 -6.61
C TRP A 64 -6.10 -2.83 -7.32
N PRO A 65 -5.14 -2.17 -6.67
CA PRO A 65 -4.37 -1.09 -7.32
C PRO A 65 -3.41 -1.64 -8.38
N MET A 66 -3.01 -2.90 -8.24
CA MET A 66 -2.15 -3.62 -9.15
C MET A 66 -2.24 -5.11 -8.81
N SER A 67 -1.66 -5.99 -9.62
CA SER A 67 -1.75 -7.43 -9.38
C SER A 67 -1.05 -7.83 -8.07
N ARG A 68 -1.51 -8.94 -7.47
CA ARG A 68 -0.86 -9.48 -6.26
C ARG A 68 0.61 -9.81 -6.52
N ASP A 69 0.92 -10.34 -7.70
CA ASP A 69 2.30 -10.67 -8.06
C ASP A 69 3.18 -9.42 -8.15
N ASP A 70 2.66 -8.34 -8.75
CA ASP A 70 3.39 -7.08 -8.83
C ASP A 70 3.58 -6.44 -7.45
N LEU A 71 2.58 -6.56 -6.56
CA LEU A 71 2.71 -6.11 -5.18
C LEU A 71 3.77 -6.90 -4.43
N LEU A 72 3.84 -8.21 -4.63
CA LEU A 72 4.88 -9.03 -4.02
C LEU A 72 6.27 -8.58 -4.47
N VAL A 73 6.44 -8.36 -5.77
CA VAL A 73 7.71 -7.86 -6.31
C VAL A 73 8.07 -6.51 -5.68
N ALA A 74 7.10 -5.61 -5.57
CA ALA A 74 7.33 -4.29 -4.95
C ALA A 74 7.74 -4.41 -3.48
N MET A 75 7.05 -5.26 -2.72
CA MET A 75 7.36 -5.45 -1.30
C MET A 75 8.74 -6.08 -1.10
N MET A 76 9.09 -7.09 -1.90
CA MET A 76 10.41 -7.72 -1.82
C MET A 76 11.52 -6.74 -2.25
N THR A 77 11.23 -5.87 -3.23
CA THR A 77 12.17 -4.83 -3.64
C THR A 77 12.43 -3.84 -2.50
N LEU A 78 11.40 -3.46 -1.74
CA LEU A 78 11.57 -2.59 -0.57
C LEU A 78 12.42 -3.24 0.51
N ILE A 79 12.16 -4.51 0.80
CA ILE A 79 12.93 -5.27 1.80
C ILE A 79 14.42 -5.27 1.41
N GLU A 80 14.71 -5.53 0.14
CA GLU A 80 16.09 -5.55 -0.36
C GLU A 80 16.71 -4.15 -0.32
N ALA A 81 16.00 -3.13 -0.83
CA ALA A 81 16.50 -1.76 -0.88
C ALA A 81 16.82 -1.20 0.50
N ASN A 82 15.99 -1.53 1.50
CA ASN A 82 16.17 -1.06 2.88
C ASN A 82 16.98 -2.04 3.74
N LYS A 83 17.45 -3.14 3.17
CA LYS A 83 18.22 -4.17 3.86
C LYS A 83 17.51 -4.64 5.14
N ALA A 84 16.20 -4.82 5.04
CA ALA A 84 15.39 -5.21 6.18
C ALA A 84 15.49 -6.71 6.39
N VAL A 85 16.21 -7.12 7.45
CA VAL A 85 16.38 -8.54 7.83
C VAL A 85 15.24 -8.96 8.74
N GLU A 86 14.92 -8.16 9.72
CA GLU A 86 13.86 -8.39 10.68
C GLU A 86 13.13 -7.08 10.93
N GLY A 87 11.82 -7.12 10.92
CA GLY A 87 11.04 -5.88 11.11
C GLY A 87 9.63 -6.01 10.59
N PHE A 88 9.17 -4.95 9.96
CA PHE A 88 7.77 -4.77 9.62
C PHE A 88 7.64 -4.07 8.27
N LEU A 89 6.68 -4.50 7.47
CA LEU A 89 6.31 -3.84 6.21
C LEU A 89 4.84 -3.45 6.29
N TYR A 90 4.56 -2.21 5.95
CA TYR A 90 3.22 -1.64 5.93
C TYR A 90 2.79 -1.41 4.49
N LEU A 91 1.59 -1.84 4.14
CA LEU A 91 0.98 -1.64 2.82
C LEU A 91 -0.40 -1.03 3.01
N GLN A 92 -0.69 0.07 2.33
CA GLN A 92 -2.00 0.70 2.39
C GLN A 92 -2.52 1.00 0.99
N VAL A 93 -3.83 0.82 0.82
CA VAL A 93 -4.55 1.16 -0.41
C VAL A 93 -5.68 2.09 -0.04
N THR A 94 -5.74 3.26 -0.67
CA THR A 94 -6.87 4.17 -0.52
C THR A 94 -7.69 4.16 -1.81
N ARG A 95 -8.92 4.72 -1.74
CA ARG A 95 -9.73 4.85 -2.96
C ARG A 95 -9.13 5.83 -3.96
N GLY A 96 -8.29 6.77 -3.52
CA GLY A 96 -7.64 7.74 -4.37
C GLY A 96 -8.14 9.17 -4.12
N SER A 97 -7.76 10.08 -5.02
CA SER A 97 -7.96 11.51 -4.86
C SER A 97 -8.86 12.07 -5.96
N ARG A 98 -9.82 12.89 -5.56
CA ARG A 98 -10.64 13.73 -6.43
C ARG A 98 -11.20 14.87 -5.56
N ASP A 99 -11.96 15.79 -6.15
CA ASP A 99 -12.63 16.82 -5.38
C ASP A 99 -13.45 16.20 -4.24
N ARG A 100 -13.45 16.85 -3.09
CA ARG A 100 -14.09 16.31 -1.90
C ARG A 100 -15.59 16.10 -2.10
N SER A 101 -16.03 14.85 -1.93
CA SER A 101 -17.43 14.45 -2.00
C SER A 101 -17.65 13.26 -1.08
N TYR A 102 -18.80 13.19 -0.44
CA TYR A 102 -19.17 12.01 0.34
C TYR A 102 -19.44 10.81 -0.56
N LEU A 103 -19.90 11.04 -1.77
CA LEU A 103 -20.20 9.98 -2.73
C LEU A 103 -18.96 9.65 -3.54
N TYR A 104 -18.87 8.40 -3.96
CA TYR A 104 -17.81 7.94 -4.85
C TYR A 104 -18.41 7.04 -5.94
N ASP A 105 -17.68 6.91 -7.03
CA ASP A 105 -18.03 6.05 -8.15
C ASP A 105 -16.86 5.11 -8.47
N ASP A 106 -16.95 4.38 -9.59
CA ASP A 106 -15.94 3.39 -9.95
C ASP A 106 -14.74 3.99 -10.72
N ASP A 107 -14.73 5.31 -10.94
CA ASP A 107 -13.67 5.96 -11.73
C ASP A 107 -12.45 6.38 -10.91
N TYR A 108 -12.44 6.15 -9.61
CA TYR A 108 -11.30 6.46 -8.78
C TYR A 108 -10.11 5.58 -9.11
N GLN A 109 -8.93 6.18 -9.13
CA GLN A 109 -7.67 5.44 -9.23
C GLN A 109 -7.12 5.27 -7.82
N PRO A 110 -7.00 4.03 -7.33
CA PRO A 110 -6.50 3.81 -5.98
C PRO A 110 -5.09 4.37 -5.79
N THR A 111 -4.83 4.90 -4.61
CA THR A 111 -3.48 5.20 -4.15
C THR A 111 -2.96 3.97 -3.43
N VAL A 112 -1.75 3.54 -3.75
CA VAL A 112 -1.10 2.44 -3.03
C VAL A 112 0.29 2.87 -2.58
N PHE A 113 0.61 2.61 -1.33
CA PHE A 113 1.96 2.86 -0.84
C PHE A 113 2.38 1.79 0.16
N ALA A 114 3.70 1.64 0.29
CA ALA A 114 4.29 0.69 1.22
C ALA A 114 5.61 1.22 1.75
N PHE A 115 5.94 0.82 2.97
CA PHE A 115 7.21 1.15 3.61
C PHE A 115 7.63 0.06 4.60
N THR A 116 8.90 0.06 4.94
CA THR A 116 9.43 -0.84 5.97
C THR A 116 9.77 -0.09 7.25
#